data_3358ad7c8a7ec74a335d6783afddf1c8
#
_entry.id   3358ad7c8a7ec74a335d6783afddf1c8
#
_cell.length_a   1.000
_cell.length_b   1.000
_cell.length_c   1.000
_cell.angle_alpha   90.00
_cell.angle_beta   90.00
_cell.angle_gamma   90.00
#
_symmetry.space_group_name_H-M   'P 1'
#
loop_
_entity.id
_entity.type
_entity.pdbx_description
1 polymer ?
#
loop_
_entity_poly.entity_id
_entity_poly.type
_entity_poly.pdbx_seq_one_letter_code
_entity_poly.pdbx_strand_id
1 'polypeptide(L)'
;AVASGESTEREVYPSTFEASGEGAADYEEKLREVCNRIAEIETASLQEWSSIRFGVEMAFADLRQGGKRIYFPSAFSAGEAGIEINGLIWMGDRETMLQRIRAKLDAGFHCIKVKIGAIDFQSELDLLKFIRRRFGREDVELRVDANGAFAPETALERLDALAKYDLHSIEQPIRAGQWEEMARLTSESPLPIALDEELIGCNTLEGKQKLLSAIRPQYIILKPSLHGGVCGGNEWISEAEKRQIGWWITSALESNIGLNA
;
A
#
# COMPACT_ATOMS: atom_id res chain seq x y z
N ALA A 1 -13.09 -5.25 17.97
CA ALA A 1 -12.07 -5.28 19.01
C ALA A 1 -10.76 -4.86 18.35
N VAL A 2 -10.30 -3.64 18.61
CA VAL A 2 -9.00 -3.14 18.20
C VAL A 2 -7.98 -3.85 19.08
N ALA A 3 -7.20 -4.75 18.50
CA ALA A 3 -6.05 -5.31 19.20
C ALA A 3 -5.03 -4.17 19.38
N SER A 4 -4.71 -3.85 20.60
CA SER A 4 -3.60 -2.98 20.99
C SER A 4 -2.29 -3.66 20.65
N GLY A 5 -1.85 -3.57 19.41
CA GLY A 5 -0.54 -4.01 18.94
C GLY A 5 0.38 -2.79 18.89
N GLU A 6 1.11 -2.56 19.93
CA GLU A 6 2.11 -1.50 20.01
C GLU A 6 3.32 -1.81 19.14
N SER A 7 3.84 -0.77 18.48
CA SER A 7 5.23 -0.56 18.06
C SER A 7 5.75 -1.04 16.71
N THR A 8 5.28 -2.13 16.12
CA THR A 8 5.83 -2.59 14.83
C THR A 8 5.31 -1.82 13.60
N GLU A 9 4.15 -1.19 13.73
CA GLU A 9 3.52 -0.44 12.63
C GLU A 9 4.23 0.88 12.33
N ARG A 10 4.84 1.53 13.32
CA ARG A 10 5.59 2.78 13.14
C ARG A 10 6.90 2.63 12.37
N GLU A 11 7.51 1.44 12.42
CA GLU A 11 8.75 1.16 11.69
C GLU A 11 8.51 0.81 10.21
N VAL A 12 7.30 0.32 9.88
CA VAL A 12 6.96 -0.14 8.53
C VAL A 12 6.39 0.97 7.67
N TYR A 13 5.64 1.90 8.26
CA TYR A 13 5.07 3.04 7.57
C TYR A 13 5.51 4.32 8.27
N PRO A 14 6.54 5.01 7.78
CA PRO A 14 6.85 6.32 8.29
C PRO A 14 5.60 7.18 8.19
N SER A 15 5.29 7.90 9.27
CA SER A 15 4.18 8.85 9.25
C SER A 15 4.42 9.90 8.15
N THR A 16 3.36 10.53 7.67
CA THR A 16 3.48 11.50 6.58
C THR A 16 4.43 12.66 6.91
N PHE A 17 4.53 13.04 8.18
CA PHE A 17 5.50 14.06 8.61
C PHE A 17 6.94 13.54 8.65
N GLU A 18 7.18 12.24 8.90
CA GLU A 18 8.52 11.63 8.78
C GLU A 18 8.94 11.53 7.32
N ALA A 19 8.01 11.14 6.44
CA ALA A 19 8.26 11.05 5.01
C ALA A 19 8.50 12.42 4.35
N SER A 20 7.87 13.50 4.85
CA SER A 20 8.09 14.86 4.39
C SER A 20 9.32 15.52 5.04
N GLY A 21 9.94 14.88 6.02
CA GLY A 21 11.05 15.45 6.79
C GLY A 21 10.63 16.51 7.81
N GLU A 22 9.33 16.60 8.10
CA GLU A 22 8.75 17.59 9.01
C GLU A 22 8.50 17.00 10.39
N GLY A 23 8.65 17.82 11.42
CA GLY A 23 8.38 17.42 12.80
C GLY A 23 6.87 17.36 13.11
N ALA A 24 6.50 16.62 14.14
CA ALA A 24 5.10 16.53 14.60
C ALA A 24 4.49 17.90 14.95
N ALA A 25 5.31 18.85 15.43
CA ALA A 25 4.87 20.22 15.74
C ALA A 25 4.46 20.98 14.48
N ASP A 26 5.23 20.88 13.42
CA ASP A 26 4.96 21.55 12.13
C ASP A 26 3.68 20.99 11.50
N TYR A 27 3.48 19.69 11.63
CA TYR A 27 2.26 19.03 11.16
C TYR A 27 1.01 19.50 11.91
N GLU A 28 1.08 19.61 13.24
CA GLU A 28 -0.01 20.13 14.06
C GLU A 28 -0.32 21.61 13.76
N GLU A 29 0.72 22.45 13.60
CA GLU A 29 0.59 23.82 13.20
C GLU A 29 -0.10 23.95 11.84
N LYS A 30 0.36 23.18 10.85
CA LYS A 30 -0.28 23.16 9.52
C LYS A 30 -1.72 22.71 9.57
N LEU A 31 -2.04 21.69 10.34
CA LEU A 31 -3.41 21.22 10.52
C LEU A 31 -4.30 22.31 11.15
N ARG A 32 -3.81 23.04 12.17
CA ARG A 32 -4.51 24.17 12.78
C ARG A 32 -4.76 25.32 11.79
N GLU A 33 -3.74 25.68 11.01
CA GLU A 33 -3.86 26.67 9.93
C GLU A 33 -4.98 26.30 8.98
N VAL A 34 -4.95 25.05 8.46
CA VAL A 34 -5.93 24.55 7.52
C VAL A 34 -7.35 24.56 8.11
N CYS A 35 -7.52 24.07 9.34
CA CYS A 35 -8.83 24.08 10.01
C CYS A 35 -9.39 25.49 10.20
N ASN A 36 -8.54 26.46 10.54
CA ASN A 36 -8.96 27.85 10.75
C ASN A 36 -9.32 28.59 9.43
N ARG A 37 -8.81 28.11 8.29
CA ARG A 37 -8.99 28.74 6.99
C ARG A 37 -9.62 27.81 5.95
N ILE A 38 -10.34 26.79 6.40
CA ILE A 38 -10.82 25.70 5.54
C ILE A 38 -11.62 26.20 4.31
N ALA A 39 -12.33 27.30 4.43
CA ALA A 39 -13.11 27.89 3.33
C ALA A 39 -12.23 28.56 2.24
N GLU A 40 -10.98 28.85 2.56
CA GLU A 40 -10.02 29.55 1.68
C GLU A 40 -8.93 28.63 1.13
N ILE A 41 -8.82 27.39 1.67
CA ILE A 41 -7.77 26.47 1.33
C ILE A 41 -7.97 25.88 -0.07
N GLU A 42 -6.96 26.03 -0.90
CA GLU A 42 -6.82 25.28 -2.13
C GLU A 42 -6.07 23.97 -1.85
N THR A 43 -6.66 22.82 -2.16
CA THR A 43 -6.07 21.50 -1.87
C THR A 43 -4.73 21.31 -2.58
N ALA A 44 -4.47 22.02 -3.67
CA ALA A 44 -3.17 22.02 -4.35
C ALA A 44 -2.03 22.58 -3.46
N SER A 45 -2.32 23.53 -2.58
CA SER A 45 -1.31 24.09 -1.65
C SER A 45 -0.90 23.10 -0.53
N LEU A 46 -1.60 21.97 -0.43
CA LEU A 46 -1.34 20.91 0.55
C LEU A 46 -0.58 19.72 -0.06
N GLN A 47 0.12 19.91 -1.16
CA GLN A 47 0.80 18.83 -1.88
C GLN A 47 1.79 18.04 -1.02
N GLU A 48 2.53 18.73 -0.14
CA GLU A 48 3.51 18.09 0.76
C GLU A 48 2.88 17.50 2.03
N TRP A 49 1.58 17.75 2.26
CA TRP A 49 0.85 17.34 3.45
C TRP A 49 -0.20 16.29 3.11
N SER A 50 0.24 15.13 2.63
CA SER A 50 -0.62 14.11 2.01
C SER A 50 -1.86 13.75 2.83
N SER A 51 -1.73 13.48 4.12
CA SER A 51 -2.88 13.07 4.95
C SER A 51 -3.79 14.25 5.30
N ILE A 52 -3.27 15.46 5.46
CA ILE A 52 -4.09 16.68 5.64
C ILE A 52 -4.88 16.92 4.34
N ARG A 53 -4.20 16.86 3.19
CA ARG A 53 -4.84 16.98 1.88
C ARG A 53 -5.96 15.98 1.70
N PHE A 54 -5.70 14.71 1.99
CA PHE A 54 -6.69 13.64 1.93
C PHE A 54 -7.92 13.95 2.79
N GLY A 55 -7.71 14.37 4.05
CA GLY A 55 -8.79 14.76 4.96
C GLY A 55 -9.64 15.92 4.44
N VAL A 56 -9.00 16.96 3.88
CA VAL A 56 -9.69 18.13 3.30
C VAL A 56 -10.46 17.75 2.04
N GLU A 57 -9.85 16.96 1.15
CA GLU A 57 -10.50 16.47 -0.07
C GLU A 57 -11.75 15.63 0.26
N MET A 58 -11.68 14.75 1.27
CA MET A 58 -12.83 13.98 1.74
C MET A 58 -13.92 14.88 2.34
N ALA A 59 -13.54 15.86 3.18
CA ALA A 59 -14.50 16.78 3.76
C ALA A 59 -15.27 17.57 2.69
N PHE A 60 -14.57 18.05 1.67
CA PHE A 60 -15.23 18.74 0.54
C PHE A 60 -16.06 17.78 -0.33
N ALA A 61 -15.60 16.53 -0.52
CA ALA A 61 -16.39 15.55 -1.25
C ALA A 61 -17.69 15.22 -0.52
N ASP A 62 -17.64 15.03 0.80
CA ASP A 62 -18.82 14.79 1.62
C ASP A 62 -19.77 15.99 1.62
N LEU A 63 -19.24 17.19 1.77
CA LEU A 63 -20.04 18.43 1.71
C LEU A 63 -20.80 18.54 0.37
N ARG A 64 -20.15 18.28 -0.75
CA ARG A 64 -20.79 18.27 -2.09
C ARG A 64 -21.92 17.25 -2.21
N GLN A 65 -21.85 16.16 -1.45
CA GLN A 65 -22.87 15.11 -1.40
C GLN A 65 -23.89 15.32 -0.25
N GLY A 66 -23.88 16.50 0.39
CA GLY A 66 -24.83 16.86 1.44
C GLY A 66 -24.56 16.23 2.81
N GLY A 67 -23.30 15.90 3.12
CA GLY A 67 -22.90 15.38 4.44
C GLY A 67 -23.34 13.94 4.71
N LYS A 68 -23.53 13.14 3.65
CA LYS A 68 -24.03 11.76 3.75
C LYS A 68 -22.93 10.71 3.86
N ARG A 69 -21.66 11.12 3.94
CA ARG A 69 -20.48 10.26 3.91
C ARG A 69 -20.39 9.39 2.63
N ILE A 70 -20.90 9.91 1.55
CA ILE A 70 -20.76 9.36 0.21
C ILE A 70 -19.75 10.25 -0.51
N TYR A 71 -18.49 9.83 -0.55
CA TYR A 71 -17.42 10.64 -1.15
C TYR A 71 -17.42 10.50 -2.67
N PHE A 72 -17.59 9.27 -3.15
CA PHE A 72 -17.60 8.91 -4.58
C PHE A 72 -18.85 8.09 -4.87
N PRO A 73 -19.92 8.71 -5.43
CA PRO A 73 -21.13 7.99 -5.80
C PRO A 73 -20.80 6.88 -6.83
N SER A 74 -21.15 5.64 -6.48
CA SER A 74 -20.87 4.44 -7.27
C SER A 74 -21.83 3.33 -6.90
N ALA A 75 -21.85 2.23 -7.67
CA ALA A 75 -22.61 1.03 -7.31
C ALA A 75 -22.20 0.47 -5.94
N PHE A 76 -20.92 0.59 -5.57
CA PHE A 76 -20.44 0.20 -4.25
C PHE A 76 -21.04 1.07 -3.14
N SER A 77 -20.97 2.41 -3.27
CA SER A 77 -21.52 3.32 -2.26
C SER A 77 -23.05 3.27 -2.17
N ALA A 78 -23.71 2.79 -3.21
CA ALA A 78 -25.16 2.52 -3.23
C ALA A 78 -25.52 1.15 -2.63
N GLY A 79 -24.53 0.31 -2.31
CA GLY A 79 -24.74 -1.05 -1.82
C GLY A 79 -25.18 -2.06 -2.91
N GLU A 80 -25.00 -1.71 -4.18
CA GLU A 80 -25.39 -2.51 -5.33
C GLU A 80 -24.26 -3.44 -5.83
N ALA A 81 -23.02 -3.16 -5.44
CA ALA A 81 -21.84 -3.95 -5.80
C ALA A 81 -20.88 -4.07 -4.63
N GLY A 82 -20.10 -5.16 -4.58
CA GLY A 82 -18.98 -5.34 -3.67
C GLY A 82 -17.69 -4.82 -4.25
N ILE A 83 -16.67 -4.64 -3.38
CA ILE A 83 -15.28 -4.45 -3.77
C ILE A 83 -14.49 -5.65 -3.28
N GLU A 84 -13.70 -6.26 -4.16
CA GLU A 84 -12.80 -7.33 -3.76
C GLU A 84 -11.69 -6.79 -2.86
N ILE A 85 -11.45 -7.49 -1.75
CA ILE A 85 -10.36 -7.20 -0.83
C ILE A 85 -9.52 -8.47 -0.60
N ASN A 86 -8.22 -8.27 -0.34
CA ASN A 86 -7.37 -9.40 0.04
C ASN A 86 -7.53 -9.76 1.52
N GLY A 87 -7.37 -11.05 1.83
CA GLY A 87 -7.17 -11.53 3.18
C GLY A 87 -5.73 -11.27 3.62
N LEU A 88 -5.52 -10.34 4.56
CA LEU A 88 -4.18 -10.04 5.07
C LEU A 88 -3.74 -11.06 6.12
N ILE A 89 -2.53 -11.60 5.94
CA ILE A 89 -1.81 -12.41 6.93
C ILE A 89 -0.69 -11.55 7.50
N TRP A 90 -0.98 -10.98 8.65
CA TRP A 90 -0.03 -10.14 9.38
C TRP A 90 1.12 -10.95 9.94
N MET A 91 2.26 -10.29 10.17
CA MET A 91 3.46 -10.89 10.76
C MET A 91 3.16 -11.54 12.12
N GLY A 92 3.89 -12.59 12.44
CA GLY A 92 3.80 -13.34 13.68
C GLY A 92 4.74 -14.53 13.63
N ASP A 93 4.72 -15.36 14.67
CA ASP A 93 5.39 -16.66 14.57
C ASP A 93 4.69 -17.56 13.53
N ARG A 94 5.39 -18.61 13.11
CA ARG A 94 4.92 -19.54 12.07
C ARG A 94 3.53 -20.13 12.38
N GLU A 95 3.27 -20.49 13.63
CA GLU A 95 1.99 -21.11 14.01
C GLU A 95 0.84 -20.10 13.95
N THR A 96 1.05 -18.89 14.45
CA THR A 96 0.08 -17.79 14.39
C THR A 96 -0.25 -17.43 12.94
N MET A 97 0.76 -17.33 12.06
CA MET A 97 0.53 -17.05 10.64
C MET A 97 -0.25 -18.17 9.97
N LEU A 98 0.06 -19.43 10.29
CA LEU A 98 -0.66 -20.58 9.76
C LEU A 98 -2.13 -20.60 10.18
N GLN A 99 -2.44 -20.25 11.43
CA GLN A 99 -3.82 -20.11 11.91
C GLN A 99 -4.57 -19.00 11.17
N ARG A 100 -3.92 -17.84 10.95
CA ARG A 100 -4.49 -16.72 10.18
C ARG A 100 -4.76 -17.12 8.73
N ILE A 101 -3.84 -17.84 8.10
CA ILE A 101 -4.03 -18.36 6.73
C ILE A 101 -5.29 -19.26 6.66
N ARG A 102 -5.40 -20.23 7.57
CA ARG A 102 -6.57 -21.11 7.63
C ARG A 102 -7.86 -20.31 7.79
N ALA A 103 -7.90 -19.38 8.73
CA ALA A 103 -9.07 -18.55 8.98
C ALA A 103 -9.49 -17.72 7.74
N LYS A 104 -8.53 -17.17 6.97
CA LYS A 104 -8.84 -16.42 5.74
C LYS A 104 -9.34 -17.34 4.62
N LEU A 105 -8.71 -18.50 4.45
CA LEU A 105 -9.13 -19.48 3.46
C LEU A 105 -10.54 -20.05 3.78
N ASP A 106 -10.80 -20.36 5.05
CA ASP A 106 -12.11 -20.85 5.50
C ASP A 106 -13.19 -19.76 5.38
N ALA A 107 -12.82 -18.48 5.48
CA ALA A 107 -13.71 -17.35 5.22
C ALA A 107 -13.96 -17.06 3.73
N GLY A 108 -13.33 -17.81 2.81
CA GLY A 108 -13.57 -17.71 1.38
C GLY A 108 -12.82 -16.58 0.66
N PHE A 109 -11.71 -16.08 1.23
CA PHE A 109 -10.87 -15.11 0.50
C PHE A 109 -10.17 -15.76 -0.69
N HIS A 110 -10.36 -15.19 -1.88
CA HIS A 110 -9.71 -15.62 -3.12
C HIS A 110 -8.37 -14.91 -3.40
N CYS A 111 -8.06 -13.85 -2.68
CA CYS A 111 -6.76 -13.20 -2.69
C CYS A 111 -6.20 -13.15 -1.26
N ILE A 112 -4.99 -13.66 -1.08
CA ILE A 112 -4.29 -13.68 0.21
C ILE A 112 -2.98 -12.93 0.07
N LYS A 113 -2.77 -11.91 0.92
CA LYS A 113 -1.52 -11.18 1.03
C LYS A 113 -0.79 -11.62 2.31
N VAL A 114 0.42 -12.16 2.18
CA VAL A 114 1.23 -12.63 3.31
C VAL A 114 2.38 -11.66 3.55
N LYS A 115 2.47 -11.11 4.76
CA LYS A 115 3.63 -10.34 5.20
C LYS A 115 4.81 -11.29 5.42
N ILE A 116 5.97 -10.95 4.84
CA ILE A 116 7.21 -11.72 4.93
C ILE A 116 8.39 -10.83 5.34
N GLY A 117 9.54 -11.43 5.66
CA GLY A 117 10.74 -10.70 6.08
C GLY A 117 10.90 -10.58 7.60
N ALA A 118 9.97 -11.12 8.40
CA ALA A 118 9.99 -11.03 9.84
C ALA A 118 10.42 -12.32 10.56
N ILE A 119 10.30 -13.47 9.89
CA ILE A 119 10.71 -14.78 10.42
C ILE A 119 11.76 -15.43 9.51
N ASP A 120 12.24 -16.59 9.89
CA ASP A 120 13.15 -17.36 9.04
C ASP A 120 12.57 -17.59 7.64
N PHE A 121 13.33 -17.29 6.60
CA PHE A 121 12.89 -17.31 5.21
C PHE A 121 12.38 -18.69 4.78
N GLN A 122 13.01 -19.79 5.26
CA GLN A 122 12.51 -21.12 4.96
C GLN A 122 11.13 -21.38 5.57
N SER A 123 10.87 -20.85 6.75
CA SER A 123 9.54 -20.90 7.38
C SER A 123 8.50 -20.13 6.58
N GLU A 124 8.86 -18.99 5.99
CA GLU A 124 7.99 -18.23 5.08
C GLU A 124 7.66 -19.03 3.82
N LEU A 125 8.65 -19.65 3.21
CA LEU A 125 8.44 -20.54 2.06
C LEU A 125 7.52 -21.74 2.41
N ASP A 126 7.63 -22.28 3.60
CA ASP A 126 6.77 -23.37 4.07
C ASP A 126 5.31 -22.96 4.23
N LEU A 127 5.04 -21.71 4.64
CA LEU A 127 3.69 -21.14 4.67
C LEU A 127 3.09 -21.03 3.26
N LEU A 128 3.85 -20.52 2.30
CA LEU A 128 3.41 -20.43 0.90
C LEU A 128 3.16 -21.81 0.30
N LYS A 129 4.06 -22.75 0.58
CA LYS A 129 3.92 -24.17 0.18
C LYS A 129 2.67 -24.81 0.79
N PHE A 130 2.34 -24.51 2.05
CA PHE A 130 1.12 -24.99 2.69
C PHE A 130 -0.14 -24.53 1.92
N ILE A 131 -0.19 -23.26 1.51
CA ILE A 131 -1.31 -22.72 0.74
C ILE A 131 -1.38 -23.43 -0.62
N ARG A 132 -0.28 -23.46 -1.36
CA ARG A 132 -0.22 -24.01 -2.73
C ARG A 132 -0.45 -25.53 -2.83
N ARG A 133 -0.21 -26.27 -1.75
CA ARG A 133 -0.57 -27.70 -1.69
C ARG A 133 -2.08 -27.94 -1.67
N ARG A 134 -2.85 -26.96 -1.25
CA ARG A 134 -4.30 -27.06 -1.07
C ARG A 134 -5.08 -26.27 -2.12
N PHE A 135 -4.54 -25.18 -2.59
CA PHE A 135 -5.18 -24.26 -3.53
C PHE A 135 -4.22 -23.93 -4.66
N GLY A 136 -4.67 -24.17 -5.89
CA GLY A 136 -3.96 -23.78 -7.10
C GLY A 136 -3.96 -22.25 -7.28
N ARG A 137 -3.27 -21.80 -8.32
CA ARG A 137 -3.22 -20.39 -8.70
C ARG A 137 -4.60 -19.84 -9.05
N GLU A 138 -5.44 -20.68 -9.69
CA GLU A 138 -6.80 -20.31 -10.11
C GLU A 138 -7.80 -20.24 -8.95
N ASP A 139 -7.48 -20.90 -7.82
CA ASP A 139 -8.36 -20.89 -6.65
C ASP A 139 -8.07 -19.71 -5.74
N VAL A 140 -6.76 -19.39 -5.55
CA VAL A 140 -6.30 -18.34 -4.63
C VAL A 140 -5.13 -17.58 -5.24
N GLU A 141 -5.31 -16.29 -5.48
CA GLU A 141 -4.23 -15.38 -5.78
C GLU A 141 -3.39 -15.15 -4.53
N LEU A 142 -2.07 -15.35 -4.63
CA LEU A 142 -1.12 -15.07 -3.56
C LEU A 142 -0.28 -13.85 -3.88
N ARG A 143 -0.21 -12.93 -2.92
CA ARG A 143 0.71 -11.80 -2.89
C ARG A 143 1.56 -11.88 -1.65
N VAL A 144 2.79 -11.42 -1.72
CA VAL A 144 3.67 -11.28 -0.56
C VAL A 144 4.13 -9.83 -0.42
N ASP A 145 4.42 -9.44 0.81
CA ASP A 145 4.84 -8.08 1.14
C ASP A 145 6.03 -8.15 2.10
N ALA A 146 7.17 -7.68 1.63
CA ALA A 146 8.43 -7.72 2.36
C ALA A 146 8.72 -6.44 3.14
N ASN A 147 7.97 -5.34 2.90
CA ASN A 147 8.19 -4.03 3.53
C ASN A 147 9.67 -3.61 3.57
N GLY A 148 10.40 -3.86 2.49
CA GLY A 148 11.81 -3.50 2.37
C GLY A 148 12.78 -4.37 3.16
N ALA A 149 12.38 -5.56 3.60
CA ALA A 149 13.19 -6.39 4.50
C ALA A 149 14.39 -7.08 3.84
N PHE A 150 14.42 -7.17 2.50
CA PHE A 150 15.52 -7.87 1.84
C PHE A 150 16.73 -6.96 1.63
N ALA A 151 17.93 -7.50 1.86
CA ALA A 151 19.16 -6.84 1.45
C ALA A 151 19.30 -6.93 -0.08
N PRO A 152 19.68 -5.84 -0.78
CA PRO A 152 19.77 -5.80 -2.24
C PRO A 152 20.62 -6.93 -2.85
N GLU A 153 21.69 -7.31 -2.15
CA GLU A 153 22.65 -8.33 -2.60
C GLU A 153 22.05 -9.74 -2.67
N THR A 154 21.05 -10.02 -1.81
CA THR A 154 20.41 -11.34 -1.71
C THR A 154 18.95 -11.32 -2.20
N ALA A 155 18.44 -10.15 -2.57
CA ALA A 155 17.03 -9.99 -2.93
C ALA A 155 16.65 -10.86 -4.14
N LEU A 156 17.48 -10.89 -5.20
CA LEU A 156 17.19 -11.67 -6.41
C LEU A 156 17.09 -13.18 -6.11
N GLU A 157 18.01 -13.72 -5.30
CA GLU A 157 17.97 -15.13 -4.88
C GLU A 157 16.65 -15.46 -4.13
N ARG A 158 16.19 -14.54 -3.26
CA ARG A 158 14.91 -14.69 -2.55
C ARG A 158 13.72 -14.61 -3.50
N LEU A 159 13.76 -13.71 -4.47
CA LEU A 159 12.72 -13.58 -5.49
C LEU A 159 12.62 -14.85 -6.36
N ASP A 160 13.74 -15.44 -6.74
CA ASP A 160 13.80 -16.73 -7.45
C ASP A 160 13.20 -17.90 -6.63
N ALA A 161 13.43 -17.89 -5.32
CA ALA A 161 12.86 -18.90 -4.44
C ALA A 161 11.34 -18.72 -4.27
N LEU A 162 10.87 -17.47 -4.15
CA LEU A 162 9.46 -17.12 -4.03
C LEU A 162 8.67 -17.39 -5.32
N ALA A 163 9.27 -17.16 -6.49
CA ALA A 163 8.62 -17.37 -7.79
C ALA A 163 8.12 -18.81 -8.01
N LYS A 164 8.67 -19.79 -7.28
CA LYS A 164 8.26 -21.21 -7.34
C LYS A 164 6.86 -21.47 -6.76
N TYR A 165 6.25 -20.46 -6.15
CA TYR A 165 4.94 -20.57 -5.49
C TYR A 165 3.81 -19.89 -6.27
N ASP A 166 3.98 -19.61 -7.56
CA ASP A 166 2.96 -18.97 -8.41
C ASP A 166 2.36 -17.70 -7.79
N LEU A 167 3.22 -16.82 -7.26
CA LEU A 167 2.80 -15.57 -6.66
C LEU A 167 2.40 -14.57 -7.75
N HIS A 168 1.40 -13.76 -7.48
CA HIS A 168 1.01 -12.64 -8.34
C HIS A 168 2.10 -11.56 -8.34
N SER A 169 2.56 -11.18 -7.16
CA SER A 169 3.57 -10.12 -6.99
C SER A 169 4.22 -10.15 -5.62
N ILE A 170 5.37 -9.48 -5.51
CA ILE A 170 5.97 -9.08 -4.24
C ILE A 170 5.89 -7.57 -4.09
N GLU A 171 5.47 -7.10 -2.93
CA GLU A 171 5.43 -5.70 -2.53
C GLU A 171 6.73 -5.33 -1.85
N GLN A 172 7.34 -4.22 -2.28
CA GLN A 172 8.53 -3.57 -1.71
C GLN A 172 9.60 -4.56 -1.20
N PRO A 173 10.33 -5.25 -2.09
CA PRO A 173 11.31 -6.26 -1.67
C PRO A 173 12.49 -5.67 -0.89
N ILE A 174 13.02 -4.52 -1.30
CA ILE A 174 14.13 -3.81 -0.64
C ILE A 174 13.66 -2.44 -0.13
N ARG A 175 14.43 -1.82 0.76
CA ARG A 175 14.12 -0.50 1.32
C ARG A 175 13.98 0.55 0.23
N ALA A 176 13.03 1.46 0.42
CA ALA A 176 12.82 2.61 -0.45
C ALA A 176 14.06 3.51 -0.55
N GLY A 177 14.17 4.26 -1.64
CA GLY A 177 15.28 5.17 -1.93
C GLY A 177 16.46 4.52 -2.66
N GLN A 178 16.40 3.22 -2.98
CA GLN A 178 17.43 2.46 -3.69
C GLN A 178 17.01 2.22 -5.15
N TRP A 179 16.77 3.28 -5.90
CA TRP A 179 16.14 3.21 -7.23
C TRP A 179 16.91 2.37 -8.25
N GLU A 180 18.24 2.45 -8.24
CA GLU A 180 19.09 1.67 -9.17
C GLU A 180 18.97 0.18 -8.90
N GLU A 181 19.03 -0.23 -7.63
CA GLU A 181 18.86 -1.62 -7.23
C GLU A 181 17.43 -2.12 -7.45
N MET A 182 16.42 -1.30 -7.15
CA MET A 182 15.04 -1.64 -7.41
C MET A 182 14.78 -1.79 -8.92
N ALA A 183 15.34 -0.91 -9.75
CA ALA A 183 15.26 -1.00 -11.22
C ALA A 183 15.91 -2.28 -11.75
N ARG A 184 17.07 -2.66 -11.19
CA ARG A 184 17.72 -3.94 -11.51
C ARG A 184 16.82 -5.12 -11.15
N LEU A 185 16.26 -5.13 -9.94
CA LEU A 185 15.35 -6.18 -9.49
C LEU A 185 14.08 -6.28 -10.35
N THR A 186 13.45 -5.16 -10.72
CA THR A 186 12.27 -5.18 -11.60
C THR A 186 12.56 -5.73 -13.00
N SER A 187 13.80 -5.59 -13.47
CA SER A 187 14.25 -6.11 -14.76
C SER A 187 14.64 -7.60 -14.73
N GLU A 188 15.22 -8.06 -13.64
CA GLU A 188 15.83 -9.41 -13.54
C GLU A 188 14.94 -10.42 -12.82
N SER A 189 14.02 -9.95 -11.96
CA SER A 189 13.17 -10.83 -11.15
C SER A 189 12.17 -11.62 -11.98
N PRO A 190 12.03 -12.93 -11.75
CA PRO A 190 10.96 -13.74 -12.34
C PRO A 190 9.57 -13.45 -11.69
N LEU A 191 9.57 -12.77 -10.53
CA LEU A 191 8.37 -12.41 -9.78
C LEU A 191 8.06 -10.92 -9.98
N PRO A 192 6.84 -10.53 -10.43
CA PRO A 192 6.46 -9.13 -10.58
C PRO A 192 6.60 -8.35 -9.27
N ILE A 193 7.13 -7.13 -9.36
CA ILE A 193 7.36 -6.24 -8.22
C ILE A 193 6.31 -5.14 -8.18
N ALA A 194 5.76 -4.90 -6.99
CA ALA A 194 4.87 -3.80 -6.66
C ALA A 194 5.57 -2.81 -5.72
N LEU A 195 5.52 -1.52 -6.03
CA LEU A 195 6.08 -0.48 -5.17
C LEU A 195 5.01 0.05 -4.21
N ASP A 196 5.37 0.21 -2.95
CA ASP A 196 4.57 0.82 -1.88
C ASP A 196 5.34 1.98 -1.23
N GLU A 197 6.25 1.70 -0.31
CA GLU A 197 7.00 2.71 0.43
C GLU A 197 7.84 3.62 -0.48
N GLU A 198 8.22 3.15 -1.65
CA GLU A 198 8.94 3.94 -2.65
C GLU A 198 8.17 5.18 -3.12
N LEU A 199 6.83 5.14 -3.04
CA LEU A 199 5.96 6.22 -3.51
C LEU A 199 5.78 7.33 -2.47
N ILE A 200 6.06 7.04 -1.18
CA ILE A 200 5.85 7.97 -0.07
C ILE A 200 6.80 9.18 -0.22
N GLY A 201 6.25 10.38 -0.06
CA GLY A 201 7.00 11.64 -0.21
C GLY A 201 7.23 12.07 -1.67
N CYS A 202 6.86 11.24 -2.65
CA CYS A 202 6.92 11.62 -4.07
C CYS A 202 5.64 12.34 -4.50
N ASN A 203 5.51 13.60 -4.09
CA ASN A 203 4.25 14.36 -4.20
C ASN A 203 4.11 15.18 -5.49
N THR A 204 5.20 15.42 -6.23
CA THR A 204 5.17 16.19 -7.48
C THR A 204 4.93 15.29 -8.69
N LEU A 205 4.21 15.79 -9.71
CA LEU A 205 3.99 15.05 -10.96
C LEU A 205 5.31 14.66 -11.64
N GLU A 206 6.28 15.58 -11.67
CA GLU A 206 7.62 15.32 -12.24
C GLU A 206 8.34 14.20 -11.47
N GLY A 207 8.28 14.23 -10.13
CA GLY A 207 8.85 13.18 -9.28
C GLY A 207 8.24 11.81 -9.59
N LYS A 208 6.90 11.72 -9.68
CA LYS A 208 6.17 10.50 -10.03
C LYS A 208 6.61 9.94 -11.39
N GLN A 209 6.70 10.82 -12.39
CA GLN A 209 7.16 10.46 -13.74
C GLN A 209 8.60 9.93 -13.73
N LYS A 210 9.49 10.60 -13.00
CA LYS A 210 10.88 10.23 -12.87
C LYS A 210 11.03 8.85 -12.19
N LEU A 211 10.33 8.64 -11.07
CA LEU A 211 10.33 7.38 -10.33
C LEU A 211 9.87 6.21 -11.20
N LEU A 212 8.68 6.32 -11.80
CA LEU A 212 8.13 5.24 -12.63
C LEU A 212 8.99 4.96 -13.87
N SER A 213 9.62 5.99 -14.44
CA SER A 213 10.49 5.83 -15.60
C SER A 213 11.84 5.20 -15.23
N ALA A 214 12.36 5.47 -14.03
CA ALA A 214 13.61 4.92 -13.54
C ALA A 214 13.47 3.45 -13.13
N ILE A 215 12.46 3.12 -12.32
CA ILE A 215 12.30 1.79 -11.71
C ILE A 215 11.55 0.82 -12.64
N ARG A 216 10.50 1.30 -13.33
CA ARG A 216 9.62 0.50 -14.22
C ARG A 216 9.03 -0.74 -13.53
N PRO A 217 8.34 -0.56 -12.40
CA PRO A 217 7.73 -1.69 -11.70
C PRO A 217 6.58 -2.28 -12.52
N GLN A 218 6.18 -3.51 -12.19
CA GLN A 218 4.98 -4.11 -12.77
C GLN A 218 3.71 -3.56 -12.15
N TYR A 219 3.77 -3.17 -10.88
CA TYR A 219 2.64 -2.63 -10.13
C TYR A 219 3.04 -1.49 -9.19
N ILE A 220 2.06 -0.65 -8.84
CA ILE A 220 2.15 0.29 -7.73
C ILE A 220 0.97 0.12 -6.78
N ILE A 221 1.20 0.37 -5.49
CA ILE A 221 0.20 0.26 -4.45
C ILE A 221 -0.08 1.65 -3.90
N LEU A 222 -1.34 2.06 -3.95
CA LEU A 222 -1.74 3.42 -3.63
C LEU A 222 -2.43 3.48 -2.27
N LYS A 223 -2.00 4.42 -1.46
CA LYS A 223 -2.58 4.79 -0.18
C LYS A 223 -2.84 6.30 -0.20
N PRO A 224 -4.05 6.75 -0.53
CA PRO A 224 -4.33 8.17 -0.75
C PRO A 224 -3.87 9.08 0.38
N SER A 225 -3.97 8.64 1.63
CA SER A 225 -3.48 9.40 2.80
C SER A 225 -1.96 9.59 2.84
N LEU A 226 -1.18 8.78 2.10
CA LEU A 226 0.28 8.87 2.02
C LEU A 226 0.79 9.44 0.68
N HIS A 227 -0.04 9.42 -0.36
CA HIS A 227 0.39 9.66 -1.74
C HIS A 227 -0.21 10.95 -2.34
N GLY A 228 -0.43 11.98 -1.51
CA GLY A 228 -0.91 13.28 -1.96
C GLY A 228 -2.43 13.41 -2.07
N GLY A 229 -3.18 12.65 -1.25
CA GLY A 229 -4.64 12.65 -1.25
C GLY A 229 -5.22 11.90 -2.46
N VAL A 230 -6.50 12.13 -2.72
CA VAL A 230 -7.21 11.58 -3.88
C VAL A 230 -6.65 12.13 -5.18
N CYS A 231 -6.34 13.42 -5.21
CA CYS A 231 -5.76 14.06 -6.39
C CYS A 231 -4.39 13.47 -6.71
N GLY A 232 -3.51 13.32 -5.71
CA GLY A 232 -2.19 12.68 -5.88
C GLY A 232 -2.30 11.21 -6.28
N GLY A 233 -3.27 10.47 -5.75
CA GLY A 233 -3.58 9.11 -6.17
C GLY A 233 -3.99 9.02 -7.64
N ASN A 234 -4.87 9.93 -8.10
CA ASN A 234 -5.28 10.01 -9.52
C ASN A 234 -4.11 10.35 -10.45
N GLU A 235 -3.18 11.21 -10.03
CA GLU A 235 -1.96 11.47 -10.80
C GLU A 235 -1.10 10.21 -10.93
N TRP A 236 -0.91 9.44 -9.84
CA TRP A 236 -0.21 8.16 -9.87
C TRP A 236 -0.87 7.17 -10.84
N ILE A 237 -2.21 7.02 -10.77
CA ILE A 237 -2.97 6.16 -11.66
C ILE A 237 -2.74 6.57 -13.13
N SER A 238 -2.90 7.85 -13.43
CA SER A 238 -2.71 8.36 -14.81
C SER A 238 -1.29 8.09 -15.34
N GLU A 239 -0.26 8.28 -14.52
CA GLU A 239 1.13 8.04 -14.93
C GLU A 239 1.48 6.54 -15.02
N ALA A 240 0.87 5.71 -14.19
CA ALA A 240 1.00 4.26 -14.26
C ALA A 240 0.34 3.69 -15.54
N GLU A 241 -0.89 4.10 -15.83
CA GLU A 241 -1.63 3.64 -17.02
C GLU A 241 -0.92 4.00 -18.32
N LYS A 242 -0.33 5.21 -18.44
CA LYS A 242 0.48 5.62 -19.59
C LYS A 242 1.69 4.71 -19.84
N ARG A 243 2.16 4.02 -18.79
CA ARG A 243 3.33 3.13 -18.80
C ARG A 243 2.96 1.64 -18.76
N GLN A 244 1.65 1.32 -18.79
CA GLN A 244 1.14 -0.04 -18.64
C GLN A 244 1.54 -0.69 -17.31
N ILE A 245 1.69 0.11 -16.25
CA ILE A 245 1.94 -0.33 -14.87
C ILE A 245 0.58 -0.57 -14.21
N GLY A 246 0.37 -1.75 -13.65
CA GLY A 246 -0.83 -2.07 -12.88
C GLY A 246 -0.87 -1.32 -11.55
N TRP A 247 -2.05 -1.17 -10.99
CA TRP A 247 -2.20 -0.50 -9.70
C TRP A 247 -3.40 -1.04 -8.92
N TRP A 248 -3.35 -0.85 -7.60
CA TRP A 248 -4.52 -1.00 -6.72
C TRP A 248 -4.41 -0.05 -5.55
N ILE A 249 -5.57 0.23 -4.93
CA ILE A 249 -5.67 1.08 -3.75
C ILE A 249 -5.81 0.20 -2.52
N THR A 250 -5.13 0.57 -1.44
CA THR A 250 -5.22 -0.10 -0.15
C THR A 250 -5.22 0.93 0.99
N SER A 251 -5.42 0.45 2.21
CA SER A 251 -5.42 1.26 3.42
C SER A 251 -4.00 1.48 3.96
N ALA A 252 -3.77 2.64 4.55
CA ALA A 252 -2.64 2.95 5.44
C ALA A 252 -3.09 2.94 6.91
N LEU A 253 -4.07 2.12 7.27
CA LEU A 253 -4.65 1.99 8.61
C LEU A 253 -5.37 3.27 9.07
N GLU A 254 -6.08 3.92 8.15
CA GLU A 254 -6.88 5.11 8.43
C GLU A 254 -8.00 4.80 9.44
N SER A 255 -8.56 5.88 9.99
CA SER A 255 -9.81 5.83 10.76
C SER A 255 -10.97 5.32 9.90
N ASN A 256 -12.10 4.96 10.53
CA ASN A 256 -13.32 4.56 9.81
C ASN A 256 -13.78 5.59 8.76
N ILE A 257 -13.45 6.87 8.93
CA ILE A 257 -13.77 7.93 7.98
C ILE A 257 -12.89 7.77 6.73
N GLY A 258 -11.56 7.61 6.90
CA GLY A 258 -10.63 7.41 5.80
C GLY A 258 -10.84 6.07 5.08
N LEU A 259 -11.15 5.00 5.83
CA LEU A 259 -11.47 3.70 5.23
C LEU A 259 -12.75 3.71 4.41
N ASN A 260 -13.71 4.59 4.72
CA ASN A 260 -14.93 4.72 3.95
C ASN A 260 -14.72 5.45 2.61
N ALA A 261 -13.65 6.21 2.50
CA ALA A 261 -13.29 6.91 1.28
C ALA A 261 -12.61 6.01 0.27
#